data_de5241170de6191f904de5e409dcbb3e
#
_entry.id   de5241170de6191f904de5e409dcbb3e
#
_cell.length_a   1.000
_cell.length_b   1.000
_cell.length_c   1.000
_cell.angle_alpha   90.00
_cell.angle_beta   90.00
_cell.angle_gamma   90.00
#
_symmetry.space_group_name_H-M   'P 1'
#
loop_
_entity.id
_entity.type
_entity.pdbx_description
1 polymer ?
#
loop_
_entity_poly.entity_id
_entity_poly.type
_entity_poly.pdbx_seq_one_letter_code
_entity_poly.pdbx_strand_id
1 'polypeptide(L)'
;MKTIINFSIVIIALLCCSCTHSDKASRPMNDSSKTITQLKQEILETGDTSAYESLSVELLDFKYGDEELLPYAMIMANQYDYPQAYFDVYFSMTAPYKDHINPIDSLTAQLAIKYLLIASEKGHGQASEIVESHSIVENQDAIKQLNTIFQ
;
A
#
# COMPACT_ATOMS: atom_id res chain seq x y z
N MET A 1 -47.97 -22.61 36.93
CA MET A 1 -48.02 -21.40 36.09
C MET A 1 -47.00 -20.33 36.46
N LYS A 2 -46.47 -20.25 37.66
CA LYS A 2 -45.46 -19.22 38.07
C LYS A 2 -44.02 -19.46 37.53
N THR A 3 -43.65 -20.70 37.24
CA THR A 3 -42.28 -21.05 36.75
C THR A 3 -42.06 -20.78 35.27
N ILE A 4 -43.09 -20.75 34.44
CA ILE A 4 -42.99 -20.51 33.01
C ILE A 4 -42.79 -19.02 32.70
N ILE A 5 -43.35 -18.13 33.52
CA ILE A 5 -43.26 -16.68 33.35
C ILE A 5 -41.84 -16.18 33.63
N ASN A 6 -41.13 -16.77 34.59
CA ASN A 6 -39.76 -16.38 34.92
C ASN A 6 -38.75 -16.77 33.83
N PHE A 7 -39.01 -17.85 33.09
CA PHE A 7 -38.12 -18.29 32.00
C PHE A 7 -38.21 -17.37 30.77
N SER A 8 -39.43 -16.86 30.52
CA SER A 8 -39.70 -15.96 29.37
C SER A 8 -39.07 -14.59 29.56
N ILE A 9 -38.99 -14.08 30.79
CA ILE A 9 -38.35 -12.78 31.11
C ILE A 9 -36.81 -12.84 30.96
N VAL A 10 -36.20 -13.97 31.31
CA VAL A 10 -34.75 -14.17 31.17
C VAL A 10 -34.31 -14.23 29.71
N ILE A 11 -35.12 -14.82 28.83
CA ILE A 11 -34.82 -14.90 27.40
C ILE A 11 -34.91 -13.52 26.72
N ILE A 12 -35.87 -12.69 27.15
CA ILE A 12 -36.01 -11.32 26.59
C ILE A 12 -34.83 -10.40 27.01
N ALA A 13 -34.30 -10.59 28.23
CA ALA A 13 -33.15 -9.82 28.72
C ALA A 13 -31.81 -10.14 27.98
N LEU A 14 -31.70 -11.37 27.42
CA LEU A 14 -30.50 -11.80 26.66
C LEU A 14 -30.49 -11.32 25.20
N LEU A 15 -31.61 -10.86 24.67
CA LEU A 15 -31.73 -10.37 23.28
C LEU A 15 -31.41 -8.87 23.13
N CYS A 16 -31.30 -8.12 24.21
CA CYS A 16 -31.02 -6.66 24.17
C CYS A 16 -29.54 -6.28 24.23
N CYS A 17 -28.61 -7.23 24.32
CA CYS A 17 -27.16 -6.94 24.46
C CYS A 17 -26.33 -7.07 23.17
N SER A 18 -26.93 -7.06 21.98
CA SER A 18 -26.18 -7.19 20.73
C SER A 18 -26.44 -6.07 19.74
N CYS A 19 -26.34 -4.82 20.21
CA CYS A 19 -26.14 -3.67 19.31
C CYS A 19 -25.17 -2.68 19.97
N THR A 20 -23.92 -3.08 20.17
CA THR A 20 -22.85 -2.08 20.16
C THR A 20 -22.55 -1.78 18.69
N HIS A 21 -23.29 -0.83 18.15
CA HIS A 21 -22.90 -0.15 16.93
C HIS A 21 -21.59 0.54 17.23
N SER A 22 -20.49 -0.08 16.85
CA SER A 22 -19.20 0.59 16.77
C SER A 22 -19.35 1.57 15.62
N ASP A 23 -19.71 2.81 15.93
CA ASP A 23 -19.46 3.94 15.06
C ASP A 23 -17.95 4.00 14.86
N LYS A 24 -17.46 3.27 13.86
CA LYS A 24 -16.19 3.63 13.24
C LYS A 24 -16.45 5.01 12.62
N ALA A 25 -16.21 6.05 13.42
CA ALA A 25 -16.02 7.36 12.88
C ALA A 25 -15.05 7.19 11.71
N SER A 26 -15.50 7.47 10.50
CA SER A 26 -14.63 7.54 9.33
C SER A 26 -13.59 8.60 9.67
N ARG A 27 -12.36 8.16 9.99
CA ARG A 27 -11.25 9.08 10.17
C ARG A 27 -11.14 9.86 8.87
N PRO A 28 -11.07 11.19 8.91
CA PRO A 28 -10.73 11.95 7.71
C PRO A 28 -9.43 11.39 7.16
N MET A 29 -9.34 11.22 5.86
CA MET A 29 -8.22 10.56 5.16
C MET A 29 -6.85 11.21 5.43
N ASN A 30 -6.84 12.42 6.01
CA ASN A 30 -5.64 13.23 6.30
C ASN A 30 -5.53 13.63 7.79
N ASP A 31 -6.11 12.87 8.72
CA ASP A 31 -5.91 13.13 10.15
C ASP A 31 -4.79 12.23 10.69
N SER A 32 -3.61 12.38 10.14
CA SER A 32 -2.40 11.92 10.77
C SER A 32 -2.11 12.87 11.93
N SER A 33 -2.41 12.45 13.15
CA SER A 33 -2.02 13.18 14.36
C SER A 33 -0.49 13.20 14.56
N LYS A 34 0.25 12.55 13.66
CA LYS A 34 1.70 12.37 13.67
C LYS A 34 2.35 13.23 12.59
N THR A 35 3.48 13.81 12.91
CA THR A 35 4.30 14.53 11.94
C THR A 35 4.98 13.57 10.98
N ILE A 36 5.35 14.04 9.78
CA ILE A 36 6.14 13.26 8.80
C ILE A 36 7.40 12.64 9.46
N THR A 37 8.07 13.37 10.34
CA THR A 37 9.24 12.87 11.07
C THR A 37 8.91 11.68 11.98
N GLN A 38 7.77 11.74 12.67
CA GLN A 38 7.32 10.64 13.52
C GLN A 38 6.92 9.41 12.71
N LEU A 39 6.21 9.61 11.58
CA LEU A 39 5.86 8.52 10.67
C LEU A 39 7.11 7.82 10.13
N LYS A 40 8.09 8.59 9.67
CA LYS A 40 9.39 8.05 9.21
C LYS A 40 10.12 7.25 10.28
N GLN A 41 10.14 7.74 11.52
CA GLN A 41 10.75 7.03 12.64
C GLN A 41 10.06 5.70 12.92
N GLU A 42 8.74 5.66 12.99
CA GLU A 42 7.98 4.43 13.23
C GLU A 42 8.21 3.38 12.12
N ILE A 43 8.24 3.80 10.87
CA ILE A 43 8.56 2.92 9.76
C ILE A 43 9.95 2.27 9.95
N LEU A 44 10.95 3.09 10.29
CA LEU A 44 12.33 2.60 10.47
C LEU A 44 12.49 1.67 11.68
N GLU A 45 11.78 1.94 12.77
CA GLU A 45 11.92 1.19 14.02
C GLU A 45 11.09 -0.09 14.06
N THR A 46 9.89 -0.07 13.47
CA THR A 46 8.91 -1.14 13.67
C THR A 46 8.33 -1.71 12.39
N GLY A 47 8.49 -1.05 11.24
CA GLY A 47 7.83 -1.43 10.00
C GLY A 47 6.31 -1.27 10.06
N ASP A 48 5.82 -0.28 10.80
CA ASP A 48 4.39 -0.03 10.95
C ASP A 48 3.76 0.34 9.60
N THR A 49 2.86 -0.51 9.10
CA THR A 49 2.20 -0.32 7.80
C THR A 49 1.26 0.88 7.81
N SER A 50 0.60 1.18 8.93
CA SER A 50 -0.28 2.35 9.04
C SER A 50 0.51 3.66 9.00
N ALA A 51 1.71 3.69 9.63
CA ALA A 51 2.61 4.82 9.52
C ALA A 51 3.11 5.00 8.08
N TYR A 52 3.41 3.89 7.39
CA TYR A 52 3.84 3.91 5.99
C TYR A 52 2.73 4.44 5.07
N GLU A 53 1.50 3.94 5.20
CA GLU A 53 0.35 4.41 4.42
C GLU A 53 0.07 5.91 4.68
N SER A 54 0.17 6.35 5.95
CA SER A 54 0.01 7.76 6.29
C SER A 54 1.11 8.62 5.66
N LEU A 55 2.37 8.16 5.68
CA LEU A 55 3.49 8.85 5.05
C LEU A 55 3.29 8.96 3.54
N SER A 56 2.88 7.89 2.87
CA SER A 56 2.64 7.92 1.43
C SER A 56 1.56 8.93 1.04
N VAL A 57 0.47 9.01 1.81
CA VAL A 57 -0.60 10.00 1.60
C VAL A 57 -0.10 11.44 1.83
N GLU A 58 0.66 11.68 2.90
CA GLU A 58 1.22 13.01 3.19
C GLU A 58 2.18 13.48 2.10
N LEU A 59 2.90 12.58 1.46
CA LEU A 59 3.86 12.92 0.40
C LEU A 59 3.23 13.11 -0.99
N LEU A 60 1.97 12.67 -1.21
CA LEU A 60 1.30 12.80 -2.52
C LEU A 60 1.23 14.25 -3.02
N ASP A 61 1.09 15.22 -2.14
CA ASP A 61 0.98 16.64 -2.50
C ASP A 61 2.33 17.33 -2.72
N PHE A 62 3.45 16.63 -2.48
CA PHE A 62 4.78 17.19 -2.67
C PHE A 62 5.33 16.90 -4.05
N LYS A 63 5.95 17.90 -4.68
CA LYS A 63 6.51 17.77 -6.04
C LYS A 63 7.50 16.60 -6.22
N TYR A 64 8.21 16.24 -5.18
CA TYR A 64 9.19 15.14 -5.15
C TYR A 64 8.81 14.06 -4.13
N GLY A 65 7.51 13.90 -3.88
CA GLY A 65 7.02 12.96 -2.88
C GLY A 65 7.38 11.51 -3.18
N ASP A 66 7.35 11.11 -4.45
CA ASP A 66 7.74 9.76 -4.88
C ASP A 66 9.23 9.48 -4.60
N GLU A 67 10.11 10.47 -4.84
CA GLU A 67 11.54 10.34 -4.54
C GLU A 67 11.79 10.27 -3.03
N GLU A 68 11.05 11.03 -2.25
CA GLU A 68 11.14 11.04 -0.78
C GLU A 68 10.57 9.76 -0.15
N LEU A 69 9.55 9.16 -0.78
CA LEU A 69 8.96 7.89 -0.33
C LEU A 69 9.87 6.70 -0.61
N LEU A 70 10.65 6.72 -1.70
CA LEU A 70 11.42 5.57 -2.20
C LEU A 70 12.27 4.86 -1.14
N PRO A 71 13.09 5.52 -0.28
CA PRO A 71 13.88 4.82 0.73
C PRO A 71 13.02 4.08 1.75
N TYR A 72 11.87 4.62 2.13
CA TYR A 72 10.94 3.97 3.07
C TYR A 72 10.20 2.81 2.40
N ALA A 73 9.80 2.97 1.14
CA ALA A 73 9.23 1.90 0.35
C ALA A 73 10.20 0.71 0.22
N MET A 74 11.49 0.98 -0.05
CA MET A 74 12.51 -0.07 -0.10
C MET A 74 12.69 -0.79 1.24
N ILE A 75 12.62 -0.09 2.37
CA ILE A 75 12.70 -0.69 3.71
C ILE A 75 11.47 -1.56 3.95
N MET A 76 10.27 -1.04 3.72
CA MET A 76 9.01 -1.77 3.91
C MET A 76 8.92 -3.01 3.01
N ALA A 77 9.36 -2.91 1.77
CA ALA A 77 9.40 -4.03 0.85
C ALA A 77 10.42 -5.10 1.29
N ASN A 78 11.69 -4.72 1.52
CA ASN A 78 12.76 -5.68 1.67
C ASN A 78 12.94 -6.23 3.09
N GLN A 79 12.52 -5.48 4.14
CA GLN A 79 12.65 -5.92 5.53
C GLN A 79 11.33 -6.46 6.09
N TYR A 80 10.21 -5.87 5.69
CA TYR A 80 8.89 -6.19 6.25
C TYR A 80 7.96 -6.89 5.26
N ASP A 81 8.43 -7.12 4.04
CA ASP A 81 7.72 -7.89 3.01
C ASP A 81 6.31 -7.34 2.67
N TYR A 82 6.15 -6.02 2.74
CA TYR A 82 4.86 -5.36 2.56
C TYR A 82 4.52 -5.21 1.06
N PRO A 83 3.42 -5.84 0.56
CA PRO A 83 3.12 -5.89 -0.87
C PRO A 83 2.96 -4.53 -1.55
N GLN A 84 2.29 -3.57 -0.89
CA GLN A 84 2.12 -2.21 -1.40
C GLN A 84 3.48 -1.53 -1.62
N ALA A 85 4.42 -1.71 -0.70
CA ALA A 85 5.72 -1.07 -0.79
C ALA A 85 6.56 -1.54 -1.99
N TYR A 86 6.43 -2.80 -2.41
CA TYR A 86 7.05 -3.27 -3.65
C TYR A 86 6.53 -2.51 -4.87
N PHE A 87 5.22 -2.28 -4.92
CA PHE A 87 4.61 -1.50 -5.99
C PHE A 87 5.06 -0.03 -5.95
N ASP A 88 5.14 0.57 -4.76
CA ASP A 88 5.59 1.95 -4.58
C ASP A 88 7.05 2.15 -4.99
N VAL A 89 7.93 1.15 -4.76
CA VAL A 89 9.31 1.18 -5.28
C VAL A 89 9.31 1.23 -6.82
N TYR A 90 8.54 0.34 -7.47
CA TYR A 90 8.38 0.37 -8.93
C TYR A 90 7.90 1.74 -9.40
N PHE A 91 6.84 2.27 -8.77
CA PHE A 91 6.24 3.54 -9.13
C PHE A 91 7.23 4.70 -8.98
N SER A 92 7.88 4.82 -7.81
CA SER A 92 8.85 5.87 -7.52
C SER A 92 10.06 5.84 -8.48
N MET A 93 10.54 4.64 -8.83
CA MET A 93 11.64 4.50 -9.77
C MET A 93 11.28 4.87 -11.21
N THR A 94 10.01 4.72 -11.60
CA THR A 94 9.57 4.93 -12.99
C THR A 94 8.90 6.29 -13.21
N ALA A 95 8.34 6.90 -12.18
CA ALA A 95 7.63 8.18 -12.26
C ALA A 95 8.42 9.30 -12.98
N PRO A 96 9.72 9.49 -12.73
CA PRO A 96 10.50 10.55 -13.40
C PRO A 96 10.67 10.34 -14.91
N TYR A 97 10.40 9.13 -15.43
CA TYR A 97 10.64 8.76 -16.83
C TYR A 97 9.36 8.61 -17.65
N LYS A 98 8.18 8.75 -17.03
CA LYS A 98 6.89 8.58 -17.71
C LYS A 98 6.68 9.55 -18.87
N ASP A 99 7.22 10.76 -18.77
CA ASP A 99 7.08 11.79 -19.80
C ASP A 99 8.08 11.64 -20.97
N HIS A 100 8.87 10.58 -20.98
CA HIS A 100 9.90 10.28 -22.02
C HIS A 100 10.94 11.41 -22.25
N ILE A 101 11.04 12.39 -21.35
CA ILE A 101 11.97 13.50 -21.45
C ILE A 101 13.41 13.02 -21.19
N ASN A 102 13.56 12.14 -20.21
CA ASN A 102 14.83 11.50 -19.88
C ASN A 102 14.73 9.99 -20.08
N PRO A 103 15.71 9.35 -20.71
CA PRO A 103 15.72 7.89 -20.83
C PRO A 103 16.03 7.26 -19.46
N ILE A 104 15.25 6.24 -19.08
CA ILE A 104 15.59 5.39 -17.94
C ILE A 104 16.81 4.52 -18.28
N ASP A 105 17.77 4.41 -17.36
CA ASP A 105 18.89 3.49 -17.55
C ASP A 105 18.49 2.02 -17.33
N SER A 106 19.27 1.11 -17.95
CA SER A 106 18.94 -0.31 -17.97
C SER A 106 18.88 -0.97 -16.58
N LEU A 107 19.72 -0.53 -15.64
CA LEU A 107 19.74 -1.11 -14.28
C LEU A 107 18.51 -0.67 -13.49
N THR A 108 18.17 0.61 -13.55
CA THR A 108 16.94 1.15 -12.93
C THR A 108 15.70 0.48 -13.52
N ALA A 109 15.64 0.31 -14.85
CA ALA A 109 14.54 -0.38 -15.51
C ALA A 109 14.40 -1.84 -15.06
N GLN A 110 15.51 -2.59 -14.99
CA GLN A 110 15.51 -3.98 -14.52
C GLN A 110 15.05 -4.08 -13.06
N LEU A 111 15.53 -3.18 -12.20
CA LEU A 111 15.15 -3.15 -10.80
C LEU A 111 13.67 -2.82 -10.64
N ALA A 112 13.17 -1.83 -11.36
CA ALA A 112 11.75 -1.46 -11.34
C ALA A 112 10.84 -2.63 -11.76
N ILE A 113 11.15 -3.30 -12.89
CA ILE A 113 10.41 -4.49 -13.33
C ILE A 113 10.46 -5.62 -12.29
N LYS A 114 11.60 -5.84 -11.65
CA LYS A 114 11.71 -6.85 -10.58
C LYS A 114 10.76 -6.54 -9.42
N TYR A 115 10.71 -5.30 -8.95
CA TYR A 115 9.81 -4.91 -7.88
C TYR A 115 8.33 -5.02 -8.29
N LEU A 116 7.98 -4.68 -9.53
CA LEU A 116 6.63 -4.84 -10.08
C LEU A 116 6.19 -6.31 -10.07
N LEU A 117 7.08 -7.21 -10.53
CA LEU A 117 6.80 -8.65 -10.54
C LEU A 117 6.60 -9.20 -9.13
N ILE A 118 7.47 -8.84 -8.17
CA ILE A 118 7.30 -9.25 -6.77
C ILE A 118 5.99 -8.72 -6.19
N ALA A 119 5.62 -7.47 -6.45
CA ALA A 119 4.35 -6.91 -6.01
C ALA A 119 3.16 -7.73 -6.54
N SER A 120 3.20 -8.10 -7.83
CA SER A 120 2.17 -8.95 -8.46
C SER A 120 2.11 -10.34 -7.81
N GLU A 121 3.25 -11.01 -7.60
CA GLU A 121 3.34 -12.31 -6.94
C GLU A 121 2.79 -12.29 -5.51
N LYS A 122 2.92 -11.16 -4.82
CA LYS A 122 2.37 -10.94 -3.47
C LYS A 122 0.91 -10.52 -3.46
N GLY A 123 0.26 -10.49 -4.61
CA GLY A 123 -1.18 -10.22 -4.73
C GLY A 123 -1.55 -8.73 -4.74
N HIS A 124 -0.61 -7.83 -5.04
CA HIS A 124 -0.94 -6.42 -5.25
C HIS A 124 -1.75 -6.24 -6.54
N GLY A 125 -3.03 -5.84 -6.42
CA GLY A 125 -3.99 -5.85 -7.53
C GLY A 125 -3.54 -5.05 -8.75
N GLN A 126 -3.08 -3.82 -8.57
CA GLN A 126 -2.64 -2.96 -9.67
C GLN A 126 -1.36 -3.48 -10.33
N ALA A 127 -0.43 -4.06 -9.56
CA ALA A 127 0.77 -4.69 -10.12
C ALA A 127 0.40 -5.91 -10.97
N SER A 128 -0.53 -6.74 -10.50
CA SER A 128 -1.01 -7.91 -11.25
C SER A 128 -1.67 -7.51 -12.55
N GLU A 129 -2.51 -6.47 -12.53
CA GLU A 129 -3.14 -5.93 -13.73
C GLU A 129 -2.10 -5.44 -14.76
N ILE A 130 -1.06 -4.72 -14.33
CA ILE A 130 0.01 -4.25 -15.22
C ILE A 130 0.78 -5.44 -15.80
N VAL A 131 1.18 -6.40 -14.97
CA VAL A 131 1.95 -7.57 -15.39
C VAL A 131 1.18 -8.40 -16.43
N GLU A 132 -0.10 -8.66 -16.17
CA GLU A 132 -0.95 -9.46 -17.09
C GLU A 132 -1.25 -8.71 -18.38
N SER A 133 -1.67 -7.45 -18.31
CA SER A 133 -2.08 -6.67 -19.49
C SER A 133 -0.94 -6.40 -20.46
N HIS A 134 0.29 -6.26 -19.96
CA HIS A 134 1.49 -5.99 -20.79
C HIS A 134 2.41 -7.22 -20.97
N SER A 135 2.00 -8.39 -20.42
CA SER A 135 2.79 -9.63 -20.48
C SER A 135 4.23 -9.44 -19.98
N ILE A 136 4.37 -8.75 -18.84
CA ILE A 136 5.67 -8.45 -18.24
C ILE A 136 6.29 -9.74 -17.70
N VAL A 137 7.55 -9.98 -18.05
CA VAL A 137 8.30 -11.16 -17.59
C VAL A 137 9.72 -10.81 -17.18
N GLU A 138 10.28 -11.58 -16.26
CA GLU A 138 11.67 -11.46 -15.85
C GLU A 138 12.63 -11.81 -17.01
N ASN A 139 13.81 -11.22 -17.00
CA ASN A 139 14.89 -11.51 -17.98
C ASN A 139 14.62 -11.10 -19.44
N GLN A 140 13.63 -10.28 -19.71
CA GLN A 140 13.46 -9.60 -20.99
C GLN A 140 14.00 -8.17 -20.93
N ASP A 141 14.08 -7.51 -22.10
CA ASP A 141 14.48 -6.11 -22.19
C ASP A 141 13.54 -5.20 -21.36
N ALA A 142 14.00 -4.82 -20.18
CA ALA A 142 13.21 -4.07 -19.20
C ALA A 142 12.82 -2.67 -19.72
N ILE A 143 13.69 -2.02 -20.51
CA ILE A 143 13.39 -0.71 -21.11
C ILE A 143 12.23 -0.87 -22.10
N LYS A 144 12.27 -1.91 -22.92
CA LYS A 144 11.19 -2.19 -23.88
C LYS A 144 9.87 -2.48 -23.16
N GLN A 145 9.90 -3.26 -22.08
CA GLN A 145 8.71 -3.56 -21.29
C GLN A 145 8.11 -2.29 -20.66
N LEU A 146 8.92 -1.43 -20.04
CA LEU A 146 8.45 -0.16 -19.48
C LEU A 146 7.85 0.74 -20.57
N ASN A 147 8.44 0.79 -21.74
CA ASN A 147 7.88 1.58 -22.85
C ASN A 147 6.49 1.07 -23.29
N THR A 148 6.18 -0.21 -23.15
CA THR A 148 4.81 -0.72 -23.43
C THR A 148 3.81 -0.34 -22.35
N ILE A 149 4.24 -0.17 -21.10
CA ILE A 149 3.39 0.24 -19.99
C ILE A 149 3.04 1.75 -20.09
N PHE A 150 3.95 2.57 -20.60
CA PHE A 150 3.80 4.04 -20.64
C PHE A 150 3.15 4.57 -21.93
N GLN A 151 2.80 3.71 -22.88
CA GLN A 151 2.06 4.06 -24.11
C GLN A 151 0.55 4.18 -23.83
#